data_f612d18edb5cf1f9449e54d7387a3975
#
_entry.id   f612d18edb5cf1f9449e54d7387a3975
#
_cell.length_a   1.000
_cell.length_b   1.000
_cell.length_c   1.000
_cell.angle_alpha   90.00
_cell.angle_beta   90.00
_cell.angle_gamma   90.00
#
_symmetry.space_group_name_H-M   'P 1'
#
loop_
_entity.id
_entity.type
_entity.pdbx_description
1 polymer ?
#
loop_
_entity_poly.entity_id
_entity_poly.type
_entity_poly.pdbx_seq_one_letter_code
_entity_poly.pdbx_strand_id
1 'polypeptide(L)'
;MRQLFQPLTIHNLTLKNRISVPPMVVYHWADDTGTVTDRQTEHYREMAKGGAGLIIQEGTCVERTGRLTDTQLGIWEDGHIEGLKRITDAVHQYHTPIFVQLHHAGVFGFMEDTVCPXXTVKGKEKQARALTIEELHRIQHSFVTAAERAVKAGYDGVEIHACHNYLISQFYNTLVNRRTDVYGKQPSLFALEIIGEIRRRVPESFVIGVRLGAFEPTLADSIAHAVELEENGVDFLDISYGFEQRSYPEKPENYPFSDRIYAAQEIRKRVSIPVFAVGGIASAEQAEEILQKTGVDMVDIGRGTLVNPNWANDA
;
A
#
# COMPACT_ATOMS: atom_id res chain seq x y z
N MET A 1 -24.45 7.54 -16.38
CA MET A 1 -23.98 7.10 -15.04
C MET A 1 -22.57 7.60 -14.85
N ARG A 2 -22.27 8.20 -13.69
CA ARG A 2 -20.91 8.65 -13.37
C ARG A 2 -19.94 7.48 -13.43
N GLN A 3 -18.74 7.74 -13.95
CA GLN A 3 -17.66 6.72 -13.99
C GLN A 3 -17.32 6.22 -12.58
N LEU A 4 -17.44 7.10 -11.60
CA LEU A 4 -17.19 6.80 -10.18
C LEU A 4 -17.99 5.58 -9.69
N PHE A 5 -19.19 5.35 -10.24
CA PHE A 5 -20.08 4.28 -9.83
C PHE A 5 -20.12 3.10 -10.80
N GLN A 6 -19.24 3.08 -11.80
CA GLN A 6 -19.12 1.94 -12.69
C GLN A 6 -18.25 0.86 -12.03
N PRO A 7 -18.55 -0.40 -12.27
CA PRO A 7 -17.71 -1.47 -11.71
C PRO A 7 -16.29 -1.45 -12.29
N LEU A 8 -15.37 -2.04 -11.56
CA LEU A 8 -13.99 -2.22 -11.99
C LEU A 8 -13.58 -3.65 -11.68
N THR A 9 -12.91 -4.30 -12.62
CA THR A 9 -12.35 -5.63 -12.38
C THR A 9 -10.84 -5.51 -12.15
N ILE A 10 -10.39 -6.10 -11.03
CA ILE A 10 -8.96 -6.25 -10.72
C ILE A 10 -8.70 -7.75 -10.69
N HIS A 11 -7.86 -8.23 -11.59
CA HIS A 11 -7.60 -9.65 -11.74
C HIS A 11 -8.95 -10.37 -11.99
N ASN A 12 -9.45 -11.12 -11.05
CA ASN A 12 -10.75 -11.80 -11.18
C ASN A 12 -11.81 -11.26 -10.22
N LEU A 13 -11.52 -10.14 -9.56
CA LEU A 13 -12.39 -9.57 -8.53
C LEU A 13 -13.11 -8.35 -9.10
N THR A 14 -14.44 -8.32 -9.04
CA THR A 14 -15.23 -7.19 -9.52
C THR A 14 -15.64 -6.30 -8.35
N LEU A 15 -15.23 -5.04 -8.41
CA LEU A 15 -15.59 -4.01 -7.45
C LEU A 15 -16.83 -3.28 -7.93
N LYS A 16 -17.73 -2.92 -7.00
CA LYS A 16 -19.03 -2.30 -7.35
C LYS A 16 -18.91 -0.84 -7.79
N ASN A 17 -17.85 -0.15 -7.41
CA ASN A 17 -17.60 1.24 -7.80
C ASN A 17 -16.09 1.51 -7.77
N ARG A 18 -15.71 2.74 -8.07
CA ARG A 18 -14.30 3.16 -8.20
C ARG A 18 -13.81 3.98 -7.00
N ILE A 19 -14.38 3.72 -5.82
CA ILE A 19 -14.03 4.40 -4.58
C ILE A 19 -13.33 3.41 -3.66
N SER A 20 -12.08 3.70 -3.31
CA SER A 20 -11.35 2.90 -2.33
C SER A 20 -11.09 3.69 -1.05
N VAL A 21 -11.08 2.98 0.06
CA VAL A 21 -10.56 3.48 1.34
C VAL A 21 -9.08 3.09 1.37
N PRO A 22 -8.16 4.05 1.31
CA PRO A 22 -6.73 3.72 1.31
C PRO A 22 -6.25 3.30 2.70
N PRO A 23 -5.09 2.64 2.78
CA PRO A 23 -4.56 2.22 4.08
C PRO A 23 -4.14 3.43 4.93
N MET A 24 -4.68 3.50 6.14
CA MET A 24 -4.46 4.62 7.08
C MET A 24 -4.28 4.05 8.48
N VAL A 25 -3.05 4.02 8.98
CA VAL A 25 -2.75 3.48 10.31
C VAL A 25 -3.51 4.26 11.39
N VAL A 26 -4.27 3.54 12.22
CA VAL A 26 -5.00 4.13 13.33
C VAL A 26 -4.17 3.93 14.61
N TYR A 27 -3.56 5.02 15.07
CA TYR A 27 -2.62 4.99 16.19
C TYR A 27 -3.35 4.76 17.52
N HIS A 28 -2.70 4.00 18.40
CA HIS A 28 -3.15 3.81 19.80
C HIS A 28 -4.48 3.06 19.97
N TRP A 29 -4.91 2.30 18.95
CA TRP A 29 -6.12 1.47 19.06
C TRP A 29 -5.78 0.02 19.43
N ALA A 30 -4.59 -0.44 19.10
CA ALA A 30 -4.08 -1.74 19.52
C ALA A 30 -3.04 -1.56 20.62
N ASP A 31 -2.60 -2.65 21.21
CA ASP A 31 -1.50 -2.65 22.16
C ASP A 31 -0.21 -3.17 21.49
N ASP A 32 0.81 -3.44 22.27
CA ASP A 32 2.11 -3.84 21.73
C ASP A 32 2.13 -5.29 21.22
N THR A 33 1.03 -6.03 21.35
CA THR A 33 0.93 -7.37 20.75
C THR A 33 0.62 -7.31 19.25
N GLY A 34 0.13 -6.17 18.76
CA GLY A 34 -0.26 -6.03 17.36
C GLY A 34 -1.60 -6.69 17.04
N THR A 35 -2.36 -7.09 18.04
CA THR A 35 -3.62 -7.81 17.87
C THR A 35 -4.77 -6.84 17.59
N VAL A 36 -5.66 -7.23 16.69
CA VAL A 36 -6.85 -6.46 16.32
C VAL A 36 -7.79 -6.32 17.54
N THR A 37 -8.29 -5.11 17.75
CA THR A 37 -9.30 -4.84 18.78
C THR A 37 -10.69 -4.69 18.14
N ASP A 38 -11.73 -4.69 18.99
CA ASP A 38 -13.11 -4.46 18.52
C ASP A 38 -13.24 -3.09 17.83
N ARG A 39 -12.44 -2.13 18.26
CA ARG A 39 -12.47 -0.78 17.68
C ARG A 39 -12.04 -0.78 16.21
N GLN A 40 -10.97 -1.52 15.86
CA GLN A 40 -10.59 -1.65 14.46
C GLN A 40 -11.65 -2.41 13.66
N THR A 41 -12.20 -3.48 14.23
CA THR A 41 -13.23 -4.26 13.56
C THR A 41 -14.43 -3.37 13.20
N GLU A 42 -14.89 -2.58 14.16
CA GLU A 42 -16.03 -1.67 13.93
C GLU A 42 -15.70 -0.57 12.92
N HIS A 43 -14.50 -0.02 12.99
CA HIS A 43 -14.03 0.99 12.04
C HIS A 43 -14.14 0.50 10.59
N TYR A 44 -13.64 -0.70 10.31
CA TYR A 44 -13.69 -1.24 8.95
C TYR A 44 -15.11 -1.66 8.56
N ARG A 45 -15.90 -2.14 9.51
CA ARG A 45 -17.33 -2.43 9.28
C ARG A 45 -18.08 -1.19 8.81
N GLU A 46 -17.90 -0.07 9.49
CA GLU A 46 -18.58 1.18 9.15
C GLU A 46 -18.17 1.69 7.76
N MET A 47 -16.89 1.55 7.40
CA MET A 47 -16.44 1.91 6.06
C MET A 47 -17.04 1.02 4.96
N ALA A 48 -17.19 -0.28 5.23
CA ALA A 48 -17.84 -1.20 4.29
C ALA A 48 -19.32 -0.87 4.13
N LYS A 49 -20.01 -0.64 5.25
CA LYS A 49 -21.41 -0.21 5.28
C LYS A 49 -21.60 1.10 4.50
N GLY A 50 -20.58 1.96 4.53
CA GLY A 50 -20.58 3.26 3.84
C GLY A 50 -20.47 3.20 2.34
N GLY A 51 -20.36 2.01 1.73
CA GLY A 51 -20.52 1.85 0.29
C GLY A 51 -19.23 1.84 -0.53
N ALA A 52 -18.05 1.88 0.09
CA ALA A 52 -16.78 1.82 -0.66
C ALA A 52 -16.72 0.57 -1.53
N GLY A 53 -16.13 0.69 -2.71
CA GLY A 53 -15.94 -0.44 -3.62
C GLY A 53 -14.81 -1.36 -3.18
N LEU A 54 -13.85 -0.81 -2.43
CA LEU A 54 -12.70 -1.56 -1.92
C LEU A 54 -12.21 -0.90 -0.63
N ILE A 55 -11.77 -1.71 0.30
CA ILE A 55 -11.06 -1.23 1.48
C ILE A 55 -9.65 -1.83 1.45
N ILE A 56 -8.64 -0.99 1.66
CA ILE A 56 -7.28 -1.48 1.90
C ILE A 56 -6.98 -1.19 3.36
N GLN A 57 -6.86 -2.25 4.14
CA GLN A 57 -6.59 -2.13 5.57
C GLN A 57 -5.21 -1.51 5.79
N GLU A 58 -5.11 -0.73 6.85
CA GLU A 58 -3.89 -0.05 7.28
C GLU A 58 -2.64 -0.92 7.23
N GLY A 59 -1.49 -0.25 7.13
CA GLY A 59 -0.19 -0.91 7.16
C GLY A 59 -0.07 -1.85 8.35
N THR A 60 -0.07 -3.15 8.06
CA THR A 60 -0.06 -4.24 9.05
C THR A 60 1.31 -4.91 8.96
N CYS A 61 2.03 -4.93 10.08
CA CYS A 61 3.48 -5.16 10.03
C CYS A 61 3.82 -6.64 9.93
N VAL A 62 4.76 -6.96 9.02
CA VAL A 62 5.18 -8.35 8.75
C VAL A 62 6.23 -8.85 9.74
N GLU A 63 6.85 -7.95 10.51
CA GLU A 63 7.78 -8.30 11.59
C GLU A 63 7.58 -7.37 12.77
N ARG A 64 7.65 -7.91 13.98
CA ARG A 64 7.50 -7.10 15.19
C ARG A 64 8.50 -5.93 15.23
N THR A 65 9.73 -6.19 14.79
CA THR A 65 10.80 -5.19 14.76
C THR A 65 10.64 -4.16 13.65
N GLY A 66 9.80 -4.44 12.65
CA GLY A 66 9.56 -3.53 11.53
C GLY A 66 8.43 -2.54 11.73
N ARG A 67 7.86 -2.47 12.93
CA ARG A 67 6.69 -1.61 13.19
C ARG A 67 7.06 -0.13 13.18
N LEU A 68 6.10 0.68 12.76
CA LEU A 68 6.20 2.15 12.79
C LEU A 68 5.97 2.69 14.21
N THR A 69 5.08 2.05 14.96
CA THR A 69 4.79 2.39 16.36
C THR A 69 4.56 1.10 17.15
N ASP A 70 4.60 1.22 18.46
CA ASP A 70 4.35 0.09 19.37
C ASP A 70 2.90 -0.41 19.30
N THR A 71 1.99 0.37 18.73
CA THR A 71 0.57 0.03 18.65
C THR A 71 0.13 -0.32 17.22
N GLN A 72 1.07 -0.53 16.31
CA GLN A 72 0.73 -0.91 14.94
C GLN A 72 0.28 -2.38 14.89
N LEU A 73 -0.79 -2.65 14.11
CA LEU A 73 -1.27 -4.02 13.89
C LEU A 73 -0.18 -4.90 13.26
N GLY A 74 -0.22 -6.17 13.63
CA GLY A 74 0.72 -7.17 13.15
C GLY A 74 0.06 -8.28 12.34
N ILE A 75 0.90 -8.91 11.52
CA ILE A 75 0.57 -10.14 10.81
C ILE A 75 1.82 -11.04 10.80
N TRP A 76 2.69 -10.86 11.80
CA TRP A 76 3.98 -11.54 11.86
C TRP A 76 3.90 -12.96 12.49
N GLU A 77 2.75 -13.34 13.04
CA GLU A 77 2.58 -14.67 13.64
C GLU A 77 1.13 -15.15 13.50
N ASP A 78 0.93 -16.46 13.61
CA ASP A 78 -0.39 -17.06 13.39
C ASP A 78 -1.43 -16.60 14.41
N GLY A 79 -0.99 -16.17 15.60
CA GLY A 79 -1.88 -15.62 16.61
C GLY A 79 -2.68 -14.40 16.16
N HIS A 80 -2.22 -13.70 15.11
CA HIS A 80 -2.94 -12.55 14.57
C HIS A 80 -4.12 -12.92 13.67
N ILE A 81 -4.14 -14.16 13.14
CA ILE A 81 -5.10 -14.55 12.09
C ILE A 81 -6.55 -14.37 12.57
N GLU A 82 -6.85 -14.78 13.78
CA GLU A 82 -8.24 -14.72 14.30
C GLU A 82 -8.76 -13.28 14.37
N GLY A 83 -7.93 -12.37 14.89
CA GLY A 83 -8.30 -10.95 14.96
C GLY A 83 -8.49 -10.33 13.58
N LEU A 84 -7.58 -10.63 12.66
CA LEU A 84 -7.67 -10.14 11.28
C LEU A 84 -8.92 -10.71 10.58
N LYS A 85 -9.27 -11.97 10.86
CA LYS A 85 -10.47 -12.59 10.31
C LYS A 85 -11.74 -11.89 10.80
N ARG A 86 -11.77 -11.37 12.02
CA ARG A 86 -12.92 -10.59 12.49
C ARG A 86 -13.16 -9.37 11.62
N ILE A 87 -12.08 -8.72 11.16
CA ILE A 87 -12.20 -7.57 10.24
C ILE A 87 -12.77 -8.02 8.89
N THR A 88 -12.18 -9.06 8.28
CA THR A 88 -12.65 -9.50 6.95
C THR A 88 -14.10 -9.98 7.00
N ASP A 89 -14.49 -10.72 8.04
CA ASP A 89 -15.87 -11.17 8.21
C ASP A 89 -16.82 -9.98 8.31
N ALA A 90 -16.45 -8.94 9.09
CA ALA A 90 -17.29 -7.75 9.26
C ALA A 90 -17.47 -6.98 7.95
N VAL A 91 -16.39 -6.86 7.17
CA VAL A 91 -16.41 -6.14 5.90
C VAL A 91 -17.19 -6.91 4.84
N HIS A 92 -16.98 -8.23 4.76
CA HIS A 92 -17.64 -9.08 3.77
C HIS A 92 -19.15 -9.16 3.97
N GLN A 93 -19.68 -8.85 5.16
CA GLN A 93 -21.14 -8.74 5.39
C GLN A 93 -21.78 -7.70 4.46
N TYR A 94 -21.00 -6.73 3.99
CA TYR A 94 -21.49 -5.68 3.09
C TYR A 94 -21.06 -5.90 1.65
N HIS A 95 -20.58 -7.11 1.33
CA HIS A 95 -20.12 -7.49 -0.01
C HIS A 95 -19.02 -6.56 -0.53
N THR A 96 -18.16 -6.10 0.37
CA THR A 96 -17.03 -5.22 0.04
C THR A 96 -15.75 -6.04 0.11
N PRO A 97 -14.96 -6.10 -0.97
CA PRO A 97 -13.63 -6.70 -0.90
C PRO A 97 -12.70 -5.92 0.01
N ILE A 98 -11.77 -6.64 0.63
CA ILE A 98 -10.76 -6.02 1.48
C ILE A 98 -9.40 -6.65 1.24
N PHE A 99 -8.39 -5.79 1.08
CA PHE A 99 -6.98 -6.17 1.03
C PHE A 99 -6.31 -5.69 2.33
N VAL A 100 -5.19 -6.31 2.70
CA VAL A 100 -4.38 -5.81 3.81
C VAL A 100 -3.06 -5.29 3.27
N GLN A 101 -2.65 -4.09 3.73
CA GLN A 101 -1.35 -3.55 3.34
C GLN A 101 -0.25 -4.18 4.21
N LEU A 102 0.69 -4.87 3.57
CA LEU A 102 1.84 -5.50 4.23
C LEU A 102 2.97 -4.47 4.37
N HIS A 103 3.48 -4.31 5.57
CA HIS A 103 4.32 -3.16 5.92
C HIS A 103 5.57 -3.56 6.71
N HIS A 104 6.66 -2.82 6.46
CA HIS A 104 7.87 -2.81 7.28
C HIS A 104 8.45 -1.40 7.22
N ALA A 105 8.58 -0.75 8.35
CA ALA A 105 8.93 0.67 8.41
C ALA A 105 10.39 0.98 8.01
N GLY A 106 11.27 -0.04 8.03
CA GLY A 106 12.67 0.20 7.70
C GLY A 106 13.29 1.22 8.65
N VAL A 107 13.95 2.25 8.09
CA VAL A 107 14.62 3.29 8.87
C VAL A 107 13.67 4.02 9.83
N PHE A 108 12.37 4.05 9.51
CA PHE A 108 11.38 4.78 10.34
C PHE A 108 10.76 3.91 11.44
N GLY A 109 11.26 2.70 11.63
CA GLY A 109 10.80 1.85 12.73
C GLY A 109 10.98 2.53 14.09
N PHE A 110 10.07 2.22 15.03
CA PHE A 110 10.13 2.86 16.37
C PHE A 110 11.20 2.24 17.26
N MET A 111 11.63 1.01 16.99
CA MET A 111 12.66 0.32 17.77
C MET A 111 14.03 0.99 17.59
N GLU A 112 14.92 0.75 18.53
CA GLU A 112 16.29 1.31 18.44
C GLU A 112 17.09 0.73 17.27
N ASP A 113 17.00 -0.57 17.05
CA ASP A 113 17.73 -1.25 15.96
C ASP A 113 16.89 -1.23 14.69
N THR A 114 16.86 -0.09 14.02
CA THR A 114 16.19 0.00 12.72
C THR A 114 17.12 -0.40 11.59
N VAL A 115 16.56 -0.88 10.50
CA VAL A 115 17.31 -1.41 9.36
C VAL A 115 16.95 -0.67 8.07
N CYS A 116 17.88 -0.70 7.09
CA CYS A 116 17.70 -0.04 5.80
C CYS A 116 18.58 -0.74 4.75
N PRO A 117 18.40 -0.47 3.48
CA PRO A 117 19.31 -1.02 2.46
C PRO A 117 20.75 -0.69 2.69
N UNK A 118 21.20 0.52 2.97
CA UNK A 118 22.58 0.93 3.15
C UNK A 118 22.67 1.71 4.44
N UNK A 119 23.39 2.04 5.00
CA UNK A 119 23.62 2.75 6.06
C UNK A 119 23.09 4.09 5.92
N THR A 120 22.10 4.34 6.44
CA THR A 120 21.42 5.61 6.34
C THR A 120 21.27 6.24 7.72
N VAL A 121 21.44 7.54 7.79
CA VAL A 121 21.20 8.30 9.01
C VAL A 121 19.74 8.77 9.02
N LYS A 122 19.04 8.42 10.07
CA LYS A 122 17.66 8.87 10.30
C LYS A 122 17.71 10.08 11.23
N GLY A 123 17.59 11.25 10.68
CA GLY A 123 17.68 12.48 11.46
C GLY A 123 19.08 12.68 12.04
N LYS A 124 19.16 13.40 13.15
CA LYS A 124 20.46 13.72 13.78
C LYS A 124 20.87 12.73 14.88
N GLU A 125 19.93 11.94 15.36
CA GLU A 125 20.15 11.14 16.57
C GLU A 125 20.10 9.64 16.37
N LYS A 126 19.63 9.18 15.24
CA LYS A 126 19.44 7.74 15.02
C LYS A 126 19.97 7.32 13.65
N GLN A 127 20.77 6.29 13.65
CA GLN A 127 21.34 5.73 12.45
C GLN A 127 20.78 4.33 12.25
N ALA A 128 20.18 4.09 11.07
CA ALA A 128 19.69 2.75 10.72
C ALA A 128 20.86 1.89 10.22
N ARG A 129 20.84 0.65 10.60
CA ARG A 129 21.86 -0.33 10.24
C ARG A 129 21.54 -0.93 8.86
N ALA A 130 22.59 -1.12 8.05
CA ALA A 130 22.42 -1.81 6.76
C ALA A 130 22.06 -3.28 6.99
N LEU A 131 21.11 -3.78 6.21
CA LEU A 131 20.71 -5.19 6.24
C LEU A 131 21.82 -6.08 5.66
N THR A 132 22.10 -7.19 6.33
CA THR A 132 22.89 -8.28 5.72
C THR A 132 22.00 -8.99 4.68
N ILE A 133 22.59 -9.79 3.83
CA ILE A 133 21.85 -10.59 2.83
C ILE A 133 20.91 -11.58 3.56
N GLU A 134 21.39 -12.19 4.62
CA GLU A 134 20.58 -13.14 5.39
C GLU A 134 19.35 -12.46 6.00
N GLU A 135 19.52 -11.28 6.59
CA GLU A 135 18.41 -10.51 7.16
C GLU A 135 17.42 -10.07 6.09
N LEU A 136 17.93 -9.69 4.93
CA LEU A 136 17.12 -9.28 3.79
C LEU A 136 16.22 -10.44 3.36
N HIS A 137 16.77 -11.65 3.20
CA HIS A 137 16.00 -12.83 2.85
C HIS A 137 14.98 -13.19 3.95
N ARG A 138 15.34 -13.00 5.21
CA ARG A 138 14.42 -13.24 6.32
C ARG A 138 13.22 -12.30 6.24
N ILE A 139 13.46 -11.02 5.97
CA ILE A 139 12.37 -10.05 5.85
C ILE A 139 11.50 -10.37 4.62
N GLN A 140 12.11 -10.74 3.49
CA GLN A 140 11.34 -11.19 2.32
C GLN A 140 10.42 -12.35 2.70
N HIS A 141 10.94 -13.33 3.42
CA HIS A 141 10.15 -14.47 3.89
C HIS A 141 9.02 -14.02 4.80
N SER A 142 9.24 -13.00 5.64
CA SER A 142 8.20 -12.45 6.53
C SER A 142 7.05 -11.84 5.74
N PHE A 143 7.33 -11.15 4.63
CA PHE A 143 6.28 -10.67 3.72
C PHE A 143 5.48 -11.84 3.12
N VAL A 144 6.18 -12.90 2.73
CA VAL A 144 5.54 -14.06 2.09
C VAL A 144 4.62 -14.79 3.08
N THR A 145 5.11 -15.07 4.29
CA THR A 145 4.27 -15.74 5.31
C THR A 145 3.12 -14.85 5.77
N ALA A 146 3.32 -13.53 5.77
CA ALA A 146 2.23 -12.58 6.04
C ALA A 146 1.13 -12.71 4.99
N ALA A 147 1.48 -12.83 3.71
CA ALA A 147 0.48 -13.03 2.65
C ALA A 147 -0.28 -14.34 2.83
N GLU A 148 0.41 -15.42 3.23
CA GLU A 148 -0.26 -16.70 3.54
C GLU A 148 -1.24 -16.54 4.70
N ARG A 149 -0.87 -15.78 5.74
CA ARG A 149 -1.77 -15.46 6.86
C ARG A 149 -2.97 -14.63 6.41
N ALA A 150 -2.75 -13.69 5.47
CA ALA A 150 -3.84 -12.89 4.91
C ALA A 150 -4.86 -13.79 4.20
N VAL A 151 -4.40 -14.80 3.44
CA VAL A 151 -5.30 -15.79 2.82
C VAL A 151 -6.12 -16.50 3.90
N LYS A 152 -5.45 -16.98 4.96
CA LYS A 152 -6.13 -17.71 6.05
C LYS A 152 -7.12 -16.82 6.80
N ALA A 153 -6.83 -15.54 6.91
CA ALA A 153 -7.71 -14.57 7.58
C ALA A 153 -8.87 -14.10 6.67
N GLY A 154 -8.92 -14.53 5.42
CA GLY A 154 -10.06 -14.25 4.54
C GLY A 154 -9.94 -12.98 3.70
N TYR A 155 -8.77 -12.36 3.62
CA TYR A 155 -8.56 -11.22 2.73
C TYR A 155 -8.69 -11.64 1.27
N ASP A 156 -9.14 -10.72 0.45
CA ASP A 156 -9.26 -10.92 -1.00
C ASP A 156 -7.93 -10.66 -1.73
N GLY A 157 -7.00 -10.02 -1.05
CA GLY A 157 -5.68 -9.72 -1.60
C GLY A 157 -4.78 -9.03 -0.59
N VAL A 158 -3.58 -8.70 -1.05
CA VAL A 158 -2.62 -7.90 -0.29
C VAL A 158 -2.14 -6.72 -1.12
N GLU A 159 -1.74 -5.66 -0.44
CA GLU A 159 -1.04 -4.54 -1.04
C GLU A 159 0.35 -4.46 -0.41
N ILE A 160 1.38 -4.52 -1.23
CA ILE A 160 2.78 -4.42 -0.76
C ILE A 160 3.12 -2.93 -0.61
N HIS A 161 3.54 -2.51 0.58
CA HIS A 161 3.83 -1.10 0.84
C HIS A 161 5.24 -0.72 0.33
N ALA A 162 5.32 -0.15 -0.86
CA ALA A 162 6.56 0.26 -1.53
C ALA A 162 6.61 1.78 -1.73
N CYS A 163 6.17 2.53 -0.70
CA CYS A 163 6.03 3.98 -0.76
C CYS A 163 6.42 4.60 0.58
N HIS A 164 6.38 5.94 0.67
CA HIS A 164 6.49 6.73 1.90
C HIS A 164 7.84 6.56 2.63
N ASN A 165 8.89 6.24 1.89
CA ASN A 165 10.24 6.02 2.44
C ASN A 165 10.31 4.85 3.44
N TYR A 166 9.34 3.92 3.43
CA TYR A 166 9.45 2.71 4.23
C TYR A 166 10.37 1.69 3.54
N LEU A 167 10.55 0.52 4.11
CA LEU A 167 11.67 -0.36 3.71
C LEU A 167 11.74 -0.62 2.20
N ILE A 168 10.65 -1.03 1.57
CA ILE A 168 10.68 -1.37 0.14
C ILE A 168 10.94 -0.12 -0.72
N SER A 169 10.32 1.01 -0.36
CA SER A 169 10.61 2.29 -1.02
C SER A 169 12.09 2.65 -0.91
N GLN A 170 12.71 2.37 0.25
CA GLN A 170 14.14 2.62 0.45
C GLN A 170 15.00 1.78 -0.51
N PHE A 171 14.56 0.57 -0.85
CA PHE A 171 15.27 -0.24 -1.86
C PHE A 171 15.14 0.38 -3.25
N TYR A 172 13.95 0.81 -3.63
CA TYR A 172 13.73 1.43 -4.94
C TYR A 172 14.53 2.72 -5.14
N ASN A 173 14.69 3.50 -4.08
CA ASN A 173 15.25 4.84 -4.18
C ASN A 173 16.78 4.80 -4.19
N THR A 174 17.38 4.99 -5.36
CA THR A 174 18.84 4.92 -5.54
C THR A 174 19.60 6.02 -4.81
N LEU A 175 18.92 7.06 -4.33
CA LEU A 175 19.56 8.07 -3.46
C LEU A 175 19.78 7.53 -2.05
N VAL A 176 19.00 6.52 -1.66
CA VAL A 176 19.06 5.86 -0.34
C VAL A 176 19.74 4.51 -0.44
N ASN A 177 19.37 3.71 -1.42
CA ASN A 177 19.93 2.37 -1.63
C ASN A 177 21.27 2.47 -2.33
N ARG A 178 22.32 2.48 -1.54
CA ARG A 178 23.71 2.55 -2.06
C ARG A 178 24.43 1.23 -1.89
N ARG A 179 23.70 0.12 -1.90
CA ARG A 179 24.31 -1.22 -1.85
C ARG A 179 25.12 -1.48 -3.12
N THR A 180 26.16 -2.29 -2.96
CA THR A 180 27.02 -2.66 -4.10
C THR A 180 26.76 -4.08 -4.60
N ASP A 181 25.90 -4.80 -3.88
CA ASP A 181 25.48 -6.16 -4.27
C ASP A 181 24.33 -6.11 -5.30
N VAL A 182 23.71 -7.26 -5.56
CA VAL A 182 22.64 -7.38 -6.54
C VAL A 182 21.44 -6.47 -6.21
N TYR A 183 21.15 -6.27 -4.92
CA TYR A 183 20.00 -5.45 -4.50
C TYR A 183 20.27 -3.94 -4.66
N GLY A 184 21.51 -3.53 -4.82
CA GLY A 184 21.85 -2.17 -5.18
C GLY A 184 21.90 -1.98 -6.69
N LYS A 185 22.34 -3.02 -7.41
CA LYS A 185 22.43 -2.99 -8.87
C LYS A 185 21.06 -3.09 -9.54
N GLN A 186 20.12 -3.77 -8.90
CA GLN A 186 18.73 -3.89 -9.36
C GLN A 186 17.81 -3.51 -8.20
N PRO A 187 17.47 -2.23 -8.06
CA PRO A 187 16.70 -1.75 -6.90
C PRO A 187 15.33 -2.40 -6.71
N SER A 188 14.71 -2.84 -7.79
CA SER A 188 13.42 -3.52 -7.75
C SER A 188 13.49 -4.95 -7.22
N LEU A 189 14.67 -5.57 -7.23
CA LEU A 189 14.80 -7.02 -7.00
C LEU A 189 14.19 -7.45 -5.66
N PHE A 190 14.39 -6.64 -4.60
CA PHE A 190 13.86 -6.97 -3.28
C PHE A 190 12.35 -7.19 -3.32
N ALA A 191 11.64 -6.27 -3.97
CA ALA A 191 10.17 -6.36 -4.10
C ALA A 191 9.75 -7.48 -5.05
N LEU A 192 10.45 -7.63 -6.17
CA LEU A 192 10.08 -8.65 -7.17
C LEU A 192 10.20 -10.06 -6.61
N GLU A 193 11.22 -10.33 -5.80
CA GLU A 193 11.37 -11.64 -5.17
C GLU A 193 10.22 -11.91 -4.17
N ILE A 194 9.81 -10.90 -3.40
CA ILE A 194 8.64 -11.00 -2.51
C ILE A 194 7.40 -11.35 -3.33
N ILE A 195 7.12 -10.57 -4.36
CA ILE A 195 5.92 -10.72 -5.19
C ILE A 195 5.88 -12.10 -5.86
N GLY A 196 7.00 -12.50 -6.45
CA GLY A 196 7.09 -13.80 -7.11
C GLY A 196 6.85 -14.97 -6.16
N GLU A 197 7.40 -14.89 -4.94
CA GLU A 197 7.22 -15.97 -3.96
C GLU A 197 5.79 -15.96 -3.40
N ILE A 198 5.20 -14.78 -3.16
CA ILE A 198 3.80 -14.71 -2.74
C ILE A 198 2.92 -15.38 -3.81
N ARG A 199 3.12 -15.03 -5.10
CA ARG A 199 2.29 -15.59 -6.17
C ARG A 199 2.37 -17.13 -6.19
N ARG A 200 3.51 -17.70 -5.88
CA ARG A 200 3.66 -19.17 -5.83
C ARG A 200 2.93 -19.83 -4.67
N ARG A 201 2.64 -19.07 -3.60
CA ARG A 201 2.11 -19.64 -2.35
C ARG A 201 0.66 -19.33 -2.08
N VAL A 202 0.09 -18.35 -2.76
CA VAL A 202 -1.31 -17.98 -2.56
C VAL A 202 -2.17 -18.54 -3.69
N PRO A 203 -3.50 -18.66 -3.49
CA PRO A 203 -4.38 -19.07 -4.60
C PRO A 203 -4.25 -18.15 -5.81
N GLU A 204 -4.44 -18.69 -6.99
CA GLU A 204 -4.38 -17.90 -8.25
C GLU A 204 -5.33 -16.71 -8.22
N SER A 205 -6.47 -16.85 -7.55
CA SER A 205 -7.48 -15.79 -7.46
C SER A 205 -7.12 -14.64 -6.50
N PHE A 206 -6.09 -14.82 -5.68
CA PHE A 206 -5.72 -13.84 -4.66
C PHE A 206 -5.03 -12.63 -5.31
N VAL A 207 -5.52 -11.41 -5.00
CA VAL A 207 -5.01 -10.19 -5.63
C VAL A 207 -3.70 -9.75 -4.98
N ILE A 208 -2.72 -9.37 -5.79
CA ILE A 208 -1.45 -8.80 -5.31
C ILE A 208 -1.27 -7.43 -5.93
N GLY A 209 -1.34 -6.39 -5.12
CA GLY A 209 -1.09 -5.03 -5.54
C GLY A 209 0.12 -4.43 -4.87
N VAL A 210 0.52 -3.27 -5.35
CA VAL A 210 1.67 -2.54 -4.79
C VAL A 210 1.30 -1.07 -4.62
N ARG A 211 1.51 -0.54 -3.42
CA ARG A 211 1.48 0.90 -3.23
C ARG A 211 2.86 1.45 -3.56
N LEU A 212 2.97 2.12 -4.71
CA LEU A 212 4.23 2.55 -5.28
C LEU A 212 4.44 4.05 -5.09
N GLY A 213 5.66 4.43 -4.74
CA GLY A 213 6.02 5.84 -4.64
C GLY A 213 6.07 6.51 -6.02
N ALA A 214 5.47 7.70 -6.12
CA ALA A 214 5.38 8.46 -7.36
C ALA A 214 6.73 8.95 -7.86
N PHE A 215 7.70 9.10 -6.96
CA PHE A 215 9.02 9.67 -7.26
C PHE A 215 10.09 8.87 -6.51
N GLU A 216 10.48 7.71 -7.07
CA GLU A 216 11.44 6.82 -6.43
C GLU A 216 12.67 6.56 -7.33
N PRO A 217 13.64 7.49 -7.40
CA PRO A 217 13.58 8.87 -6.90
C PRO A 217 12.95 9.89 -7.83
N THR A 218 12.71 9.56 -9.10
CA THR A 218 12.06 10.45 -10.08
C THR A 218 10.78 9.80 -10.61
N LEU A 219 9.94 10.58 -11.29
CA LEU A 219 8.76 10.03 -11.94
C LEU A 219 9.15 9.00 -13.01
N ALA A 220 10.20 9.28 -13.77
CA ALA A 220 10.66 8.32 -14.80
C ALA A 220 11.07 6.98 -14.17
N ASP A 221 11.75 7.02 -13.02
CA ASP A 221 12.12 5.80 -12.32
C ASP A 221 10.86 5.04 -11.85
N SER A 222 9.89 5.76 -11.28
CA SER A 222 8.65 5.14 -10.80
C SER A 222 7.83 4.54 -11.94
N ILE A 223 7.83 5.19 -13.11
CA ILE A 223 7.19 4.61 -14.31
C ILE A 223 7.89 3.28 -14.68
N ALA A 224 9.23 3.27 -14.68
CA ALA A 224 9.97 2.04 -15.00
C ALA A 224 9.66 0.93 -13.98
N HIS A 225 9.62 1.29 -12.69
CA HIS A 225 9.24 0.32 -11.64
C HIS A 225 7.83 -0.21 -11.84
N ALA A 226 6.89 0.65 -12.23
CA ALA A 226 5.50 0.25 -12.49
C ALA A 226 5.40 -0.78 -13.61
N VAL A 227 6.11 -0.53 -14.71
CA VAL A 227 6.15 -1.46 -15.85
C VAL A 227 6.74 -2.81 -15.42
N GLU A 228 7.84 -2.77 -14.69
CA GLU A 228 8.50 -3.99 -14.21
C GLU A 228 7.59 -4.78 -13.25
N LEU A 229 6.83 -4.08 -12.38
CA LEU A 229 5.87 -4.72 -11.49
C LEU A 229 4.76 -5.43 -12.28
N GLU A 230 4.20 -4.75 -13.28
CA GLU A 230 3.18 -5.37 -14.14
C GLU A 230 3.74 -6.62 -14.85
N GLU A 231 4.94 -6.53 -15.40
CA GLU A 231 5.59 -7.66 -16.07
C GLU A 231 5.83 -8.85 -15.13
N ASN A 232 5.88 -8.60 -13.83
CA ASN A 232 6.08 -9.63 -12.81
C ASN A 232 4.79 -10.03 -12.08
N GLY A 233 3.63 -9.70 -12.66
CA GLY A 233 2.36 -10.28 -12.22
C GLY A 233 1.63 -9.52 -11.13
N VAL A 234 1.94 -8.25 -10.93
CA VAL A 234 1.17 -7.39 -10.02
C VAL A 234 -0.17 -7.06 -10.67
N ASP A 235 -1.24 -7.08 -9.87
CA ASP A 235 -2.61 -6.93 -10.37
C ASP A 235 -3.12 -5.49 -10.36
N PHE A 236 -2.56 -4.60 -9.52
CA PHE A 236 -2.91 -3.17 -9.50
C PHE A 236 -1.78 -2.36 -8.86
N LEU A 237 -1.79 -1.07 -9.13
CA LEU A 237 -0.86 -0.12 -8.52
C LEU A 237 -1.64 1.00 -7.84
N ASP A 238 -1.29 1.31 -6.60
CA ASP A 238 -1.83 2.43 -5.84
C ASP A 238 -0.71 3.47 -5.73
N ILE A 239 -0.88 4.66 -6.30
CA ILE A 239 0.21 5.63 -6.44
C ILE A 239 0.10 6.73 -5.39
N SER A 240 1.15 6.83 -4.56
CA SER A 240 1.23 7.87 -3.54
C SER A 240 2.68 8.35 -3.42
N TYR A 241 2.96 9.32 -2.55
CA TYR A 241 4.32 9.56 -2.09
C TYR A 241 4.24 10.32 -0.78
N GLY A 242 5.39 10.37 -0.09
CA GLY A 242 5.27 10.90 1.12
C GLY A 242 6.25 11.40 1.92
N PHE A 243 6.68 11.39 2.94
CA PHE A 243 7.19 12.08 4.06
C PHE A 243 8.35 12.99 3.77
N GLU A 244 9.32 12.53 3.05
CA GLU A 244 10.48 13.34 2.76
C GLU A 244 10.10 14.31 1.67
N GLN A 245 10.12 15.53 2.01
CA GLN A 245 9.80 16.59 1.12
C GLN A 245 10.89 16.80 0.11
N ARG A 246 10.88 16.02 -0.91
CA ARG A 246 11.60 16.41 -2.08
C ARG A 246 10.56 16.92 -3.02
N SER A 247 10.67 18.15 -3.36
CA SER A 247 9.82 18.72 -4.36
C SER A 247 10.28 18.21 -5.70
N TYR A 248 9.47 17.45 -6.35
CA TYR A 248 9.70 17.04 -7.71
C TYR A 248 8.55 17.56 -8.54
N PRO A 249 8.49 18.86 -8.76
CA PRO A 249 7.38 19.42 -9.51
C PRO A 249 7.57 19.12 -10.98
N GLU A 250 7.33 17.89 -11.34
CA GLU A 250 7.40 17.46 -12.73
C GLU A 250 6.07 17.67 -13.44
N LYS A 251 5.02 18.01 -12.71
CA LYS A 251 3.73 18.24 -13.33
C LYS A 251 3.70 19.57 -14.06
N PRO A 252 2.95 19.68 -15.16
CA PRO A 252 2.79 20.95 -15.86
C PRO A 252 2.25 22.05 -14.95
N GLU A 253 2.67 23.30 -15.20
CA GLU A 253 2.30 24.44 -14.35
C GLU A 253 0.80 24.56 -14.14
N ASN A 254 0.01 24.33 -15.18
CA ASN A 254 -1.44 24.50 -15.13
C ASN A 254 -2.21 23.18 -14.91
N TYR A 255 -1.53 22.14 -14.42
CA TYR A 255 -2.19 20.87 -14.18
C TYR A 255 -3.17 20.99 -13.00
N PRO A 256 -4.44 20.58 -13.16
CA PRO A 256 -5.46 20.93 -12.17
C PRO A 256 -5.45 20.09 -10.88
N PHE A 257 -4.65 19.04 -10.83
CA PHE A 257 -4.66 18.13 -9.69
C PHE A 257 -3.29 18.08 -9.01
N SER A 258 -3.17 17.29 -7.94
CA SER A 258 -1.93 17.15 -7.19
C SER A 258 -0.85 16.42 -7.97
N ASP A 259 0.39 16.52 -7.48
CA ASP A 259 1.55 15.82 -8.06
C ASP A 259 1.34 14.31 -8.06
N ARG A 260 0.70 13.78 -6.99
CA ARG A 260 0.41 12.35 -6.88
C ARG A 260 -0.53 11.89 -7.99
N ILE A 261 -1.56 12.70 -8.27
CA ILE A 261 -2.53 12.38 -9.32
C ILE A 261 -1.87 12.48 -10.69
N TYR A 262 -1.00 13.49 -10.89
CA TYR A 262 -0.23 13.59 -12.14
C TYR A 262 0.63 12.34 -12.35
N ALA A 263 1.34 11.91 -11.31
CA ALA A 263 2.19 10.72 -11.41
C ALA A 263 1.35 9.47 -11.71
N ALA A 264 0.20 9.32 -11.06
CA ALA A 264 -0.70 8.19 -11.32
C ALA A 264 -1.16 8.19 -12.78
N GLN A 265 -1.50 9.37 -13.32
CA GLN A 265 -1.88 9.52 -14.72
C GLN A 265 -0.76 9.06 -15.67
N GLU A 266 0.46 9.52 -15.40
CA GLU A 266 1.59 9.18 -16.27
C GLU A 266 1.96 7.69 -16.19
N ILE A 267 1.87 7.12 -15.00
CA ILE A 267 2.06 5.67 -14.82
C ILE A 267 0.97 4.91 -15.58
N ARG A 268 -0.30 5.35 -15.45
CA ARG A 268 -1.43 4.68 -16.11
C ARG A 268 -1.26 4.59 -17.64
N LYS A 269 -0.61 5.56 -18.24
CA LYS A 269 -0.34 5.54 -19.68
C LYS A 269 0.64 4.44 -20.11
N ARG A 270 1.38 3.89 -19.16
CA ARG A 270 2.46 2.94 -19.45
C ARG A 270 2.17 1.51 -18.99
N VAL A 271 1.09 1.30 -18.24
CA VAL A 271 0.69 -0.03 -17.78
C VAL A 271 -0.76 -0.30 -18.16
N SER A 272 -1.13 -1.57 -18.21
CA SER A 272 -2.50 -1.99 -18.52
C SER A 272 -3.31 -2.38 -17.29
N ILE A 273 -2.63 -2.68 -16.17
CA ILE A 273 -3.30 -3.00 -14.91
C ILE A 273 -3.92 -1.74 -14.29
N PRO A 274 -4.96 -1.90 -13.46
CA PRO A 274 -5.60 -0.74 -12.82
C PRO A 274 -4.62 0.08 -11.98
N VAL A 275 -4.76 1.40 -12.05
CA VAL A 275 -3.97 2.37 -11.28
C VAL A 275 -4.91 3.22 -10.45
N PHE A 276 -4.61 3.32 -9.14
CA PHE A 276 -5.37 4.11 -8.18
C PHE A 276 -4.66 5.44 -7.95
N ALA A 277 -5.43 6.50 -7.71
CA ALA A 277 -4.89 7.83 -7.47
C ALA A 277 -5.38 8.37 -6.14
N VAL A 278 -4.48 9.03 -5.41
CA VAL A 278 -4.77 9.69 -4.14
C VAL A 278 -4.23 11.11 -4.16
N GLY A 279 -4.86 12.00 -3.41
CA GLY A 279 -4.28 13.33 -3.22
C GLY A 279 -5.27 14.48 -3.18
N GLY A 280 -5.83 14.72 -2.01
CA GLY A 280 -6.67 15.89 -1.77
C GLY A 280 -8.05 15.82 -2.39
N ILE A 281 -8.57 14.62 -2.61
CA ILE A 281 -9.89 14.43 -3.22
C ILE A 281 -10.95 14.66 -2.13
N ALA A 282 -11.75 15.71 -2.28
CA ALA A 282 -12.67 16.16 -1.24
C ALA A 282 -14.15 15.93 -1.60
N SER A 283 -14.48 15.86 -2.87
CA SER A 283 -15.89 15.71 -3.28
C SER A 283 -16.05 14.67 -4.38
N ALA A 284 -17.27 14.20 -4.56
CA ALA A 284 -17.62 13.24 -5.61
C ALA A 284 -17.40 13.84 -7.01
N GLU A 285 -17.66 15.14 -7.15
CA GLU A 285 -17.45 15.84 -8.43
C GLU A 285 -15.97 15.85 -8.80
N GLN A 286 -15.11 16.13 -7.81
CA GLN A 286 -13.67 16.13 -8.02
C GLN A 286 -13.18 14.71 -8.34
N ALA A 287 -13.70 13.71 -7.64
CA ALA A 287 -13.35 12.30 -7.89
C ALA A 287 -13.72 11.90 -9.32
N GLU A 288 -14.93 12.25 -9.75
CA GLU A 288 -15.40 11.99 -11.12
C GLU A 288 -14.52 12.69 -12.16
N GLU A 289 -14.19 13.95 -11.90
CA GLU A 289 -13.35 14.73 -12.79
C GLU A 289 -11.96 14.09 -12.97
N ILE A 290 -11.38 13.61 -11.87
CA ILE A 290 -10.08 12.93 -11.91
C ILE A 290 -10.17 11.69 -12.79
N LEU A 291 -11.17 10.82 -12.57
CA LEU A 291 -11.34 9.61 -13.37
C LEU A 291 -11.46 9.95 -14.86
N GLN A 292 -12.29 10.94 -15.20
CA GLN A 292 -12.55 11.33 -16.59
C GLN A 292 -11.32 11.94 -17.27
N LYS A 293 -10.58 12.79 -16.57
CA LYS A 293 -9.49 13.57 -17.19
C LYS A 293 -8.16 12.84 -17.20
N THR A 294 -7.93 11.93 -16.25
CA THR A 294 -6.60 11.31 -16.10
C THR A 294 -6.54 9.88 -16.61
N GLY A 295 -7.67 9.21 -16.69
CA GLY A 295 -7.71 7.80 -17.11
C GLY A 295 -7.32 6.82 -16.01
N VAL A 296 -7.07 7.29 -14.77
CA VAL A 296 -6.85 6.37 -13.64
C VAL A 296 -8.14 5.59 -13.38
N ASP A 297 -8.00 4.44 -12.76
CA ASP A 297 -9.11 3.48 -12.68
C ASP A 297 -9.89 3.60 -11.38
N MET A 298 -9.28 4.14 -10.31
CA MET A 298 -9.88 4.19 -8.99
C MET A 298 -9.33 5.39 -8.22
N VAL A 299 -10.13 5.93 -7.31
CA VAL A 299 -9.73 7.05 -6.44
C VAL A 299 -9.76 6.64 -4.98
N ASP A 300 -8.73 7.04 -4.25
CA ASP A 300 -8.58 6.78 -2.81
C ASP A 300 -9.13 7.96 -2.02
N ILE A 301 -10.15 7.70 -1.22
CA ILE A 301 -10.77 8.71 -0.36
C ILE A 301 -10.33 8.44 1.09
N GLY A 302 -9.27 9.13 1.52
CA GLY A 302 -8.72 8.92 2.86
C GLY A 302 -9.45 9.74 3.92
N ARG A 303 -9.09 11.02 4.05
CA ARG A 303 -9.66 11.88 5.09
C ARG A 303 -11.18 11.99 4.99
N GLY A 304 -11.70 11.94 3.77
CA GLY A 304 -13.16 11.96 3.57
C GLY A 304 -13.85 10.81 4.29
N THR A 305 -13.34 9.60 4.16
CA THR A 305 -13.96 8.43 4.79
C THR A 305 -13.71 8.38 6.31
N LEU A 306 -12.62 8.98 6.79
CA LEU A 306 -12.40 9.09 8.25
C LEU A 306 -13.42 10.02 8.90
N VAL A 307 -13.77 11.11 8.21
CA VAL A 307 -14.76 12.08 8.71
C VAL A 307 -16.18 11.56 8.51
N ASN A 308 -16.43 10.89 7.39
CA ASN A 308 -17.73 10.37 7.03
C ASN A 308 -17.58 8.97 6.43
N PRO A 309 -17.71 7.91 7.24
CA PRO A 309 -17.61 6.55 6.70
C PRO A 309 -18.63 6.26 5.59
N ASN A 310 -19.74 7.01 5.56
CA ASN A 310 -20.78 6.86 4.53
C ASN A 310 -20.47 7.62 3.23
N TRP A 311 -19.24 8.10 3.08
CA TRP A 311 -18.84 8.98 1.97
C TRP A 311 -19.27 8.45 0.60
N ALA A 312 -19.04 7.15 0.35
CA ALA A 312 -19.36 6.57 -0.96
C ALA A 312 -20.85 6.50 -1.24
N ASN A 313 -21.67 6.24 -0.21
CA ASN A 313 -23.14 6.26 -0.37
C ASN A 313 -23.67 7.68 -0.56
N ASP A 314 -22.99 8.68 0.02
CA ASP A 314 -23.44 10.07 -0.06
C ASP A 314 -22.94 10.75 -1.35
N ALA A 315 -21.99 10.15 -2.06
CA ALA A 315 -21.41 10.70 -3.29
C ALA A 315 -22.36 10.60 -4.48
#